data_8ce167334dc7f5d9710a8019f5d05d06
#
_entry.id   8ce167334dc7f5d9710a8019f5d05d06
#
_cell.length_a   1.000
_cell.length_b   1.000
_cell.length_c   1.000
_cell.angle_alpha   90.00
_cell.angle_beta   90.00
_cell.angle_gamma   90.00
#
_symmetry.space_group_name_H-M   'P 1'
#
loop_
_entity.id
_entity.type
_entity.pdbx_description
1 polymer ?
#
loop_
_entity_poly.entity_id
_entity_poly.type
_entity_poly.pdbx_seq_one_letter_code
_entity_poly.pdbx_strand_id
1 'polypeptide(L)'
;TKVFGKDHLLPLWVADMDFETPPFIVEALLRRMEHPVFGYTCIPEELWPTVVNWLERRHGWKTQEKWMSFIPGIVKGIGMAINVLVGNDEKVIIQPPVYHPFRLTPLGNGREVVYNPLIREEDGTYRMDFEQLESVCDEKCRMLILCNPHNPGGVLWDRATLERLADFCYSHHII
;
A
#
# COMPACT_ATOMS: atom_id res chain seq x y z
N THR A 1 -13.18 24.61 2.87
CA THR A 1 -13.29 25.99 2.31
C THR A 1 -12.01 26.44 1.62
N LYS A 2 -10.82 26.27 2.24
CA LYS A 2 -9.55 26.72 1.61
C LYS A 2 -9.21 26.02 0.30
N VAL A 3 -9.59 24.75 0.14
CA VAL A 3 -9.25 23.96 -1.07
C VAL A 3 -10.31 24.13 -2.16
N PHE A 4 -11.59 24.10 -1.81
CA PHE A 4 -12.69 24.09 -2.79
C PHE A 4 -13.50 25.39 -2.83
N GLY A 5 -13.18 26.37 -2.01
CA GLY A 5 -13.85 27.67 -1.96
C GLY A 5 -15.34 27.64 -1.53
N LYS A 6 -15.80 26.48 -1.04
CA LYS A 6 -17.18 26.24 -0.60
C LYS A 6 -17.17 25.50 0.75
N ASP A 7 -18.20 25.70 1.55
CA ASP A 7 -18.33 25.16 2.92
C ASP A 7 -19.47 24.15 3.11
N HIS A 8 -20.29 23.98 2.09
CA HIS A 8 -21.46 23.08 2.09
C HIS A 8 -21.25 21.80 1.27
N LEU A 9 -19.99 21.41 1.00
CA LEU A 9 -19.67 20.21 0.25
C LEU A 9 -19.62 19.01 1.19
N LEU A 10 -20.16 17.88 0.72
CA LEU A 10 -19.94 16.59 1.36
C LEU A 10 -18.49 16.18 1.14
N PRO A 11 -17.69 15.99 2.21
CA PRO A 11 -16.27 15.62 2.07
C PRO A 11 -16.13 14.15 1.66
N LEU A 12 -15.66 13.92 0.44
CA LEU A 12 -15.31 12.58 -0.08
C LEU A 12 -13.85 12.53 -0.56
N TRP A 13 -13.04 13.50 -0.11
CA TRP A 13 -11.67 13.68 -0.56
C TRP A 13 -10.69 12.68 0.05
N VAL A 14 -10.77 12.50 1.35
CA VAL A 14 -9.91 11.60 2.12
C VAL A 14 -10.77 10.46 2.65
N ALA A 15 -10.18 9.30 2.87
CA ALA A 15 -10.86 8.15 3.47
C ALA A 15 -11.06 8.33 5.00
N ASP A 16 -11.27 9.56 5.45
CA ASP A 16 -11.67 9.84 6.82
C ASP A 16 -13.10 9.36 7.05
N MET A 17 -13.35 8.78 8.20
CA MET A 17 -14.68 8.35 8.60
C MET A 17 -15.33 9.42 9.46
N ASP A 18 -16.60 9.75 9.16
CA ASP A 18 -17.42 10.67 9.97
C ASP A 18 -18.05 9.97 11.20
N PHE A 19 -17.48 8.83 11.62
CA PHE A 19 -17.90 8.10 12.80
C PHE A 19 -16.97 8.38 13.97
N GLU A 20 -17.53 8.37 15.17
CA GLU A 20 -16.74 8.48 16.39
C GLU A 20 -15.75 7.29 16.51
N THR A 21 -14.55 7.59 16.99
CA THR A 21 -13.59 6.56 17.34
C THR A 21 -14.17 5.64 18.42
N PRO A 22 -14.07 4.30 18.29
CA PRO A 22 -14.60 3.38 19.30
C PRO A 22 -14.12 3.71 20.72
N PRO A 23 -15.00 3.68 21.73
CA PRO A 23 -14.66 4.12 23.09
C PRO A 23 -13.43 3.41 23.67
N PHE A 24 -13.26 2.12 23.41
CA PHE A 24 -12.12 1.35 23.95
C PHE A 24 -10.76 1.86 23.43
N ILE A 25 -10.71 2.44 22.21
CA ILE A 25 -9.48 3.07 21.67
C ILE A 25 -9.22 4.38 22.42
N VAL A 26 -10.28 5.22 22.55
CA VAL A 26 -10.18 6.50 23.27
C VAL A 26 -9.73 6.28 24.72
N GLU A 27 -10.34 5.31 25.41
CA GLU A 27 -9.97 4.95 26.77
C GLU A 27 -8.53 4.47 26.90
N ALA A 28 -8.04 3.67 25.94
CA ALA A 28 -6.64 3.23 25.94
C ALA A 28 -5.67 4.40 25.78
N LEU A 29 -6.00 5.37 24.92
CA LEU A 29 -5.21 6.59 24.76
C LEU A 29 -5.22 7.44 26.04
N LEU A 30 -6.39 7.63 26.66
CA LEU A 30 -6.52 8.38 27.91
C LEU A 30 -5.69 7.73 29.02
N ARG A 31 -5.78 6.42 29.21
CA ARG A 31 -4.93 5.69 30.19
C ARG A 31 -3.45 5.92 29.94
N ARG A 32 -3.00 5.94 28.66
CA ARG A 32 -1.60 6.24 28.34
C ARG A 32 -1.22 7.67 28.73
N MET A 33 -2.14 8.62 28.60
CA MET A 33 -1.93 10.03 28.96
C MET A 33 -1.84 10.28 30.47
N GLU A 34 -2.32 9.37 31.33
CA GLU A 34 -2.17 9.46 32.79
C GLU A 34 -0.69 9.49 33.21
N HIS A 35 0.20 8.93 32.39
CA HIS A 35 1.64 9.07 32.53
C HIS A 35 2.21 10.03 31.48
N PRO A 36 2.27 11.33 31.75
CA PRO A 36 2.52 12.38 30.74
C PRO A 36 4.02 12.54 30.38
N VAL A 37 4.87 11.60 30.71
CA VAL A 37 6.27 11.60 30.28
C VAL A 37 6.37 10.81 28.99
N PHE A 38 6.66 11.53 27.90
CA PHE A 38 6.79 10.98 26.54
C PHE A 38 8.26 10.95 26.14
N GLY A 39 8.93 9.85 26.43
CA GLY A 39 10.30 9.58 26.00
C GLY A 39 10.34 8.72 24.73
N TYR A 40 11.49 8.10 24.49
CA TYR A 40 11.57 7.05 23.46
C TYR A 40 10.71 5.86 23.86
N THR A 41 9.86 5.42 22.95
CA THR A 41 8.94 4.31 23.19
C THR A 41 9.55 3.01 22.70
N CYS A 42 9.57 1.98 23.56
CA CYS A 42 9.83 0.62 23.15
C CYS A 42 8.54 -0.02 22.59
N ILE A 43 8.69 -0.90 21.62
CA ILE A 43 7.58 -1.72 21.13
C ILE A 43 7.13 -2.64 22.28
N PRO A 44 5.84 -2.64 22.67
CA PRO A 44 5.32 -3.57 23.67
C PRO A 44 5.50 -5.02 23.24
N GLU A 45 5.81 -5.91 24.17
CA GLU A 45 6.01 -7.33 23.88
C GLU A 45 4.79 -8.00 23.25
N GLU A 46 3.60 -7.50 23.57
CA GLU A 46 2.33 -8.03 23.07
C GLU A 46 1.98 -7.61 21.63
N LEU A 47 2.68 -6.63 21.06
CA LEU A 47 2.32 -6.09 19.74
C LEU A 47 2.40 -7.15 18.66
N TRP A 48 3.55 -7.79 18.52
CA TRP A 48 3.75 -8.77 17.43
C TRP A 48 2.91 -10.02 17.61
N PRO A 49 2.81 -10.64 18.80
CA PRO A 49 1.87 -11.73 19.03
C PRO A 49 0.42 -11.36 18.67
N THR A 50 -0.01 -10.13 19.02
CA THR A 50 -1.36 -9.64 18.68
C THR A 50 -1.58 -9.56 17.16
N VAL A 51 -0.59 -9.04 16.41
CA VAL A 51 -0.65 -8.95 14.95
C VAL A 51 -0.67 -10.35 14.31
N VAL A 52 0.21 -11.26 14.74
CA VAL A 52 0.24 -12.66 14.27
C VAL A 52 -1.11 -13.34 14.48
N ASN A 53 -1.65 -13.28 15.68
CA ASN A 53 -2.95 -13.86 16.00
C ASN A 53 -4.09 -13.25 15.20
N TRP A 54 -4.04 -11.94 14.94
CA TRP A 54 -5.04 -11.27 14.11
C TRP A 54 -5.00 -11.74 12.66
N LEU A 55 -3.80 -11.84 12.06
CA LEU A 55 -3.62 -12.31 10.69
C LEU A 55 -4.08 -13.77 10.52
N GLU A 56 -3.73 -14.64 11.47
CA GLU A 56 -4.18 -16.04 11.43
C GLU A 56 -5.72 -16.16 11.57
N ARG A 57 -6.29 -15.47 12.55
CA ARG A 57 -7.73 -15.54 12.82
C ARG A 57 -8.58 -14.93 11.70
N ARG A 58 -8.13 -13.80 11.12
CA ARG A 58 -8.93 -13.06 10.12
C ARG A 58 -8.69 -13.52 8.69
N HIS A 59 -7.50 -14.00 8.39
CA HIS A 59 -7.06 -14.29 7.02
C HIS A 59 -6.53 -15.72 6.84
N GLY A 60 -6.44 -16.52 7.90
CA GLY A 60 -5.83 -17.86 7.85
C GLY A 60 -4.32 -17.81 7.53
N TRP A 61 -3.71 -16.64 7.65
CA TRP A 61 -2.31 -16.44 7.28
C TRP A 61 -1.41 -16.64 8.49
N LYS A 62 -0.68 -17.76 8.51
CA LYS A 62 0.30 -18.10 9.54
C LYS A 62 1.59 -17.36 9.30
N THR A 63 1.85 -16.34 10.09
CA THR A 63 3.07 -15.53 10.05
C THR A 63 3.93 -15.75 11.30
N GLN A 64 5.12 -15.18 11.31
CA GLN A 64 6.04 -15.21 12.45
C GLN A 64 6.49 -13.79 12.79
N GLU A 65 6.65 -13.48 14.08
CA GLU A 65 7.07 -12.16 14.56
C GLU A 65 8.37 -11.67 13.89
N LYS A 66 9.34 -12.56 13.67
CA LYS A 66 10.63 -12.24 13.01
C LYS A 66 10.50 -11.79 11.56
N TRP A 67 9.31 -11.93 10.95
CA TRP A 67 9.04 -11.46 9.59
C TRP A 67 8.49 -10.03 9.56
N MET A 68 8.28 -9.44 10.73
CA MET A 68 7.60 -8.16 10.89
C MET A 68 8.59 -7.07 11.26
N SER A 69 8.36 -5.90 10.70
CA SER A 69 9.05 -4.67 11.06
C SER A 69 8.04 -3.52 11.10
N PHE A 70 8.20 -2.64 12.07
CA PHE A 70 7.39 -1.43 12.15
C PHE A 70 7.95 -0.34 11.24
N ILE A 71 7.09 0.23 10.43
CA ILE A 71 7.38 1.44 9.64
C ILE A 71 6.28 2.48 9.85
N PRO A 72 6.62 3.79 9.90
CA PRO A 72 5.65 4.84 10.18
C PRO A 72 4.84 5.23 8.93
N GLY A 73 4.13 4.28 8.35
CA GLY A 73 3.22 4.45 7.21
C GLY A 73 3.74 3.86 5.91
N ILE A 74 2.80 3.38 5.09
CA ILE A 74 3.07 2.62 3.85
C ILE A 74 3.85 3.43 2.81
N VAL A 75 3.54 4.71 2.63
CA VAL A 75 4.26 5.56 1.64
C VAL A 75 5.75 5.65 1.98
N LYS A 76 6.08 5.79 3.26
CA LYS A 76 7.48 5.76 3.73
C LYS A 76 8.11 4.39 3.53
N GLY A 77 7.35 3.32 3.81
CA GLY A 77 7.79 1.95 3.58
C GLY A 77 8.11 1.66 2.11
N ILE A 78 7.28 2.13 1.18
CA ILE A 78 7.54 2.05 -0.26
C ILE A 78 8.85 2.78 -0.61
N GLY A 79 9.05 4.01 -0.10
CA GLY A 79 10.30 4.74 -0.34
C GLY A 79 11.54 4.03 0.21
N MET A 80 11.44 3.42 1.39
CA MET A 80 12.52 2.61 1.97
C MET A 80 12.81 1.38 1.10
N ALA A 81 11.78 0.65 0.67
CA ALA A 81 11.92 -0.53 -0.19
C ALA A 81 12.57 -0.16 -1.53
N ILE A 82 12.14 0.93 -2.17
CA ILE A 82 12.73 1.42 -3.42
C ILE A 82 14.23 1.72 -3.23
N ASN A 83 14.60 2.42 -2.15
CA ASN A 83 16.01 2.78 -1.93
C ASN A 83 16.92 1.58 -1.64
N VAL A 84 16.36 0.48 -1.12
CA VAL A 84 17.14 -0.73 -0.79
C VAL A 84 17.16 -1.72 -1.96
N LEU A 85 16.05 -1.86 -2.70
CA LEU A 85 15.83 -2.95 -3.64
C LEU A 85 15.90 -2.53 -5.11
N VAL A 86 15.85 -1.24 -5.43
CA VAL A 86 15.83 -0.71 -6.80
C VAL A 86 17.06 0.18 -7.02
N GLY A 87 17.89 -0.18 -7.98
CA GLY A 87 19.06 0.60 -8.38
C GLY A 87 18.69 1.96 -8.99
N ASN A 88 19.67 2.86 -9.10
CA ASN A 88 19.42 4.22 -9.58
C ASN A 88 19.01 4.30 -11.06
N ASP A 89 19.40 3.32 -11.86
CA ASP A 89 19.09 3.16 -13.29
C ASP A 89 17.99 2.14 -13.56
N GLU A 90 17.40 1.58 -12.50
CA GLU A 90 16.28 0.63 -12.56
C GLU A 90 14.93 1.35 -12.44
N LYS A 91 13.87 0.64 -12.80
CA LYS A 91 12.51 1.16 -12.97
C LYS A 91 11.51 0.51 -12.02
N VAL A 92 10.46 1.25 -11.75
CA VAL A 92 9.32 0.79 -10.93
C VAL A 92 8.05 0.78 -11.77
N ILE A 93 7.37 -0.37 -11.83
CA ILE A 93 6.10 -0.51 -12.53
C ILE A 93 4.94 -0.16 -11.60
N ILE A 94 3.98 0.61 -12.11
CA ILE A 94 2.71 0.91 -11.44
C ILE A 94 1.54 0.74 -12.40
N GLN A 95 0.33 0.52 -11.86
CA GLN A 95 -0.88 0.21 -12.63
C GLN A 95 -1.96 1.30 -12.44
N PRO A 96 -1.86 2.45 -13.14
CA PRO A 96 -2.87 3.52 -13.04
C PRO A 96 -4.23 3.09 -13.67
N PRO A 97 -5.36 3.72 -13.18
CA PRO A 97 -5.40 4.72 -12.13
C PRO A 97 -5.10 4.11 -10.77
N VAL A 98 -4.12 4.64 -10.04
CA VAL A 98 -3.67 4.10 -8.75
C VAL A 98 -3.40 5.23 -7.76
N TYR A 99 -3.37 4.92 -6.49
CA TYR A 99 -3.06 5.86 -5.42
C TYR A 99 -1.78 6.66 -5.75
N HIS A 100 -1.94 7.98 -5.82
CA HIS A 100 -0.91 8.88 -6.37
C HIS A 100 0.50 8.75 -5.76
N PRO A 101 0.69 8.37 -4.47
CA PRO A 101 2.02 8.14 -3.93
C PRO A 101 2.78 7.00 -4.61
N PHE A 102 2.10 6.04 -5.24
CA PHE A 102 2.78 4.97 -5.99
C PHE A 102 3.59 5.51 -7.17
N ARG A 103 3.17 6.65 -7.73
CA ARG A 103 3.92 7.38 -8.74
C ARG A 103 4.93 8.35 -8.13
N LEU A 104 4.49 9.13 -7.13
CA LEU A 104 5.30 10.22 -6.58
C LEU A 104 6.51 9.70 -5.78
N THR A 105 6.36 8.57 -5.11
CA THR A 105 7.43 8.02 -4.28
C THR A 105 8.62 7.53 -5.10
N PRO A 106 8.47 6.70 -6.15
CA PRO A 106 9.59 6.35 -7.02
C PRO A 106 10.26 7.56 -7.65
N LEU A 107 9.48 8.48 -8.24
CA LEU A 107 10.01 9.70 -8.84
C LEU A 107 10.76 10.57 -7.84
N GLY A 108 10.22 10.75 -6.63
CA GLY A 108 10.88 11.50 -5.55
C GLY A 108 12.16 10.85 -5.04
N ASN A 109 12.36 9.56 -5.28
CA ASN A 109 13.57 8.81 -5.00
C ASN A 109 14.47 8.62 -6.25
N GLY A 110 14.21 9.35 -7.33
CA GLY A 110 15.03 9.35 -8.53
C GLY A 110 14.92 8.11 -9.41
N ARG A 111 13.83 7.31 -9.27
CA ARG A 111 13.58 6.14 -10.11
C ARG A 111 12.59 6.45 -11.22
N GLU A 112 12.84 5.88 -12.39
CA GLU A 112 11.90 5.94 -13.51
C GLU A 112 10.65 5.11 -13.21
N VAL A 113 9.49 5.59 -13.65
CA VAL A 113 8.21 4.90 -13.48
C VAL A 113 7.72 4.38 -14.83
N VAL A 114 7.47 3.09 -14.89
CA VAL A 114 6.83 2.41 -16.02
C VAL A 114 5.34 2.27 -15.73
N TYR A 115 4.52 2.63 -16.70
CA TYR A 115 3.07 2.61 -16.55
C TYR A 115 2.49 1.40 -17.28
N ASN A 116 1.75 0.59 -16.52
CA ASN A 116 0.86 -0.46 -17.03
C ASN A 116 -0.58 -0.09 -16.69
N PRO A 117 -1.26 0.74 -17.48
CA PRO A 117 -2.62 1.18 -17.21
C PRO A 117 -3.59 0.02 -17.13
N LEU A 118 -4.47 0.07 -16.13
CA LEU A 118 -5.58 -0.87 -16.03
C LEU A 118 -6.59 -0.63 -17.14
N ILE A 119 -7.19 -1.69 -17.65
CA ILE A 119 -8.31 -1.60 -18.58
C ILE A 119 -9.59 -1.41 -17.79
N ARG A 120 -10.37 -0.39 -18.16
CA ARG A 120 -11.69 -0.17 -17.58
C ARG A 120 -12.71 -0.92 -18.44
N GLU A 121 -13.48 -1.78 -17.80
CA GLU A 121 -14.54 -2.55 -18.42
C GLU A 121 -15.84 -1.71 -18.57
N GLU A 122 -16.80 -2.20 -19.35
CA GLU A 122 -18.08 -1.51 -19.59
C GLU A 122 -18.91 -1.32 -18.31
N ASP A 123 -18.81 -2.26 -17.37
CA ASP A 123 -19.46 -2.19 -16.07
C ASP A 123 -18.77 -1.24 -15.07
N GLY A 124 -17.66 -0.63 -15.50
CA GLY A 124 -16.88 0.31 -14.71
C GLY A 124 -15.83 -0.34 -13.81
N THR A 125 -15.72 -1.65 -13.79
CA THR A 125 -14.65 -2.39 -13.08
C THR A 125 -13.31 -2.24 -13.82
N TYR A 126 -12.23 -2.71 -13.20
CA TYR A 126 -10.90 -2.69 -13.79
C TYR A 126 -10.29 -4.08 -13.83
N ARG A 127 -9.49 -4.33 -14.87
CA ARG A 127 -8.63 -5.51 -14.97
C ARG A 127 -7.20 -5.14 -15.34
N MET A 128 -6.25 -6.02 -15.05
CA MET A 128 -4.86 -5.86 -15.47
C MET A 128 -4.69 -6.14 -16.96
N ASP A 129 -3.87 -5.34 -17.61
CA ASP A 129 -3.46 -5.56 -19.00
C ASP A 129 -2.08 -6.25 -19.03
N PHE A 130 -2.09 -7.56 -19.09
CA PHE A 130 -0.88 -8.35 -19.11
C PHE A 130 -0.13 -8.29 -20.45
N GLU A 131 -0.83 -8.07 -21.56
CA GLU A 131 -0.18 -7.92 -22.86
C GLU A 131 0.62 -6.61 -22.93
N GLN A 132 0.00 -5.54 -22.45
CA GLN A 132 0.68 -4.25 -22.34
C GLN A 132 1.81 -4.32 -21.28
N LEU A 133 1.61 -5.04 -20.17
CA LEU A 133 2.64 -5.23 -19.14
C LEU A 133 3.90 -5.90 -19.73
N GLU A 134 3.72 -6.97 -20.52
CA GLU A 134 4.83 -7.61 -21.25
C GLU A 134 5.51 -6.63 -22.22
N SER A 135 4.75 -5.81 -22.93
CA SER A 135 5.28 -4.90 -23.95
C SER A 135 6.11 -3.75 -23.37
N VAL A 136 5.83 -3.31 -22.14
CA VAL A 136 6.54 -2.19 -21.49
C VAL A 136 7.62 -2.63 -20.52
N CYS A 137 7.65 -3.90 -20.17
CA CYS A 137 8.65 -4.45 -19.28
C CYS A 137 9.97 -4.64 -20.04
N ASP A 138 11.03 -4.04 -19.52
CA ASP A 138 12.40 -4.25 -19.99
C ASP A 138 13.30 -4.77 -18.85
N GLU A 139 14.55 -5.07 -19.18
CA GLU A 139 15.53 -5.59 -18.23
C GLU A 139 15.86 -4.69 -17.05
N LYS A 140 15.46 -3.41 -17.12
CA LYS A 140 15.62 -2.44 -16.04
C LYS A 140 14.42 -2.41 -15.08
N CYS A 141 13.31 -3.03 -15.43
CA CYS A 141 12.16 -3.13 -14.53
C CYS A 141 12.50 -4.02 -13.35
N ARG A 142 12.56 -3.45 -12.15
CA ARG A 142 13.03 -4.15 -10.95
C ARG A 142 11.96 -4.37 -9.90
N MET A 143 10.96 -3.49 -9.83
CA MET A 143 9.90 -3.55 -8.82
C MET A 143 8.55 -3.26 -9.46
N LEU A 144 7.51 -3.98 -9.00
CA LEU A 144 6.11 -3.66 -9.28
C LEU A 144 5.41 -3.34 -7.96
N ILE A 145 4.72 -2.21 -7.89
CA ILE A 145 3.95 -1.84 -6.72
C ILE A 145 2.49 -2.23 -6.94
N LEU A 146 2.08 -3.35 -6.33
CA LEU A 146 0.71 -3.83 -6.37
C LEU A 146 -0.18 -3.09 -5.36
N CYS A 147 -1.35 -2.64 -5.82
CA CYS A 147 -2.42 -2.14 -4.96
C CYS A 147 -3.53 -3.19 -4.83
N ASN A 148 -3.71 -3.74 -3.61
CA ASN A 148 -4.74 -4.75 -3.34
C ASN A 148 -5.24 -4.65 -1.88
N PRO A 149 -6.51 -4.38 -1.61
CA PRO A 149 -7.55 -3.93 -2.55
C PRO A 149 -7.15 -2.67 -3.31
N HIS A 150 -7.58 -2.56 -4.58
CA HIS A 150 -7.08 -1.51 -5.46
C HIS A 150 -7.71 -0.14 -5.15
N ASN A 151 -6.88 0.88 -4.96
CA ASN A 151 -7.28 2.26 -4.72
C ASN A 151 -6.79 3.16 -5.89
N PRO A 152 -7.66 3.91 -6.58
CA PRO A 152 -9.08 4.17 -6.29
C PRO A 152 -10.07 3.23 -7.00
N GLY A 153 -9.61 2.24 -7.76
CA GLY A 153 -10.46 1.42 -8.65
C GLY A 153 -11.48 0.53 -7.92
N GLY A 154 -11.33 0.31 -6.61
CA GLY A 154 -12.28 -0.48 -5.81
C GLY A 154 -12.29 -1.97 -6.16
N VAL A 155 -11.21 -2.49 -6.74
CA VAL A 155 -11.09 -3.90 -7.16
C VAL A 155 -10.38 -4.72 -6.10
N LEU A 156 -10.91 -5.88 -5.80
CA LEU A 156 -10.20 -6.96 -5.12
C LEU A 156 -9.76 -7.97 -6.18
N TRP A 157 -8.46 -8.08 -6.38
CA TRP A 157 -7.91 -9.00 -7.37
C TRP A 157 -8.18 -10.45 -6.98
N ASP A 158 -8.67 -11.24 -7.93
CA ASP A 158 -8.88 -12.66 -7.73
C ASP A 158 -7.54 -13.44 -7.72
N ARG A 159 -7.61 -14.68 -7.24
CA ARG A 159 -6.44 -15.54 -7.12
C ARG A 159 -5.75 -15.78 -8.46
N ALA A 160 -6.50 -16.01 -9.53
CA ALA A 160 -5.94 -16.31 -10.84
C ALA A 160 -5.16 -15.10 -11.40
N THR A 161 -5.70 -13.89 -11.23
CA THR A 161 -5.01 -12.64 -11.59
C THR A 161 -3.72 -12.46 -10.79
N LEU A 162 -3.76 -12.71 -9.47
CA LEU A 162 -2.59 -12.58 -8.62
C LEU A 162 -1.52 -13.63 -8.92
N GLU A 163 -1.90 -14.88 -9.20
CA GLU A 163 -0.98 -15.95 -9.60
C GLU A 163 -0.30 -15.61 -10.93
N ARG A 164 -1.07 -15.16 -11.94
CA ARG A 164 -0.52 -14.70 -13.21
C ARG A 164 0.46 -13.53 -13.04
N LEU A 165 0.14 -12.57 -12.16
CA LEU A 165 1.05 -11.46 -11.87
C LEU A 165 2.32 -11.95 -11.17
N ALA A 166 2.21 -12.88 -10.24
CA ALA A 166 3.35 -13.46 -9.55
C ALA A 166 4.26 -14.23 -10.52
N ASP A 167 3.70 -15.03 -11.44
CA ASP A 167 4.44 -15.73 -12.48
C ASP A 167 5.18 -14.75 -13.41
N PHE A 168 4.52 -13.67 -13.81
CA PHE A 168 5.16 -12.58 -14.58
C PHE A 168 6.33 -11.99 -13.79
N CYS A 169 6.12 -11.57 -12.54
CA CYS A 169 7.19 -10.98 -11.72
C CYS A 169 8.35 -11.96 -11.52
N TYR A 170 8.06 -13.22 -11.30
CA TYR A 170 9.10 -14.26 -11.15
C TYR A 170 9.93 -14.45 -12.42
N SER A 171 9.28 -14.54 -13.58
CA SER A 171 9.97 -14.75 -14.86
C SER A 171 10.83 -13.56 -15.30
N HIS A 172 10.44 -12.34 -14.92
CA HIS A 172 11.18 -11.11 -15.22
C HIS A 172 12.09 -10.63 -14.07
N HIS A 173 12.25 -11.40 -12.99
CA HIS A 173 13.04 -11.04 -11.80
C HIS A 173 12.60 -9.73 -11.13
N ILE A 174 11.30 -9.44 -11.15
CA ILE A 174 10.66 -8.27 -10.56
C ILE A 174 10.23 -8.58 -9.12
N ILE A 175 10.48 -7.64 -8.21
CA ILE A 175 10.07 -7.70 -6.80
C ILE A 175 8.68 -7.11 -6.65
#